data_77166890199d915eaad02f50d42bdb93
#
_entry.id   77166890199d915eaad02f50d42bdb93
#
_cell.length_a   1.000
_cell.length_b   1.000
_cell.length_c   1.000
_cell.angle_alpha   90.00
_cell.angle_beta   90.00
_cell.angle_gamma   90.00
#
_symmetry.space_group_name_H-M   'P 1'
#
loop_
_entity.id
_entity.type
_entity.pdbx_description
1 polymer ?
#
loop_
_entity_poly.entity_id
_entity_poly.type
_entity_poly.pdbx_seq_one_letter_code
_entity_poly.pdbx_strand_id
1 'polypeptide(L)'
;MKYLILGAGPAGLTVANKLLQYGIKSFLVLERESEAGGLCRSTEVDNSPFDVGGGHFLDVRRPKVNEFLFNFMPEDEWDKYERDSRIEVNGNIINHPIEANIWQMKLEDQVEYLKSIAVAGCNIGK
;
A
#
# COMPACT_ATOMS: atom_id res chain seq x y z
N MET A 1 -16.62 11.20 25.48
CA MET A 1 -15.94 10.79 24.23
C MET A 1 -16.90 11.00 23.07
N LYS A 2 -16.47 11.69 22.02
CA LYS A 2 -17.35 12.01 20.86
C LYS A 2 -17.04 11.12 19.66
N TYR A 3 -15.79 10.69 19.53
CA TYR A 3 -15.33 9.84 18.44
C TYR A 3 -14.52 8.68 18.97
N LEU A 4 -14.72 7.50 18.41
CA LEU A 4 -13.93 6.30 18.65
C LEU A 4 -13.34 5.88 17.31
N ILE A 5 -12.01 5.77 17.25
CA ILE A 5 -11.26 5.34 16.08
C ILE A 5 -10.75 3.93 16.37
N LEU A 6 -11.09 2.97 15.52
CA LEU A 6 -10.64 1.59 15.64
C LEU A 6 -9.48 1.35 14.69
N GLY A 7 -8.30 1.09 15.26
CA GLY A 7 -7.05 0.89 14.56
C GLY A 7 -6.18 2.15 14.50
N ALA A 8 -4.91 2.00 14.87
CA ALA A 8 -3.87 3.02 14.78
C ALA A 8 -2.94 2.80 13.56
N GLY A 9 -3.47 2.30 12.47
CA GLY A 9 -2.79 2.32 11.16
C GLY A 9 -2.83 3.73 10.54
N PRO A 10 -2.24 3.93 9.34
CA PRO A 10 -2.16 5.24 8.68
C PRO A 10 -3.52 5.93 8.55
N ALA A 11 -4.58 5.20 8.22
CA ALA A 11 -5.93 5.75 8.10
C ALA A 11 -6.45 6.30 9.43
N GLY A 12 -6.39 5.51 10.51
CA GLY A 12 -6.85 5.92 11.84
C GLY A 12 -6.05 7.09 12.39
N LEU A 13 -4.73 7.05 12.25
CA LEU A 13 -3.85 8.14 12.67
C LEU A 13 -4.10 9.43 11.88
N THR A 14 -4.39 9.32 10.57
CA THR A 14 -4.75 10.48 9.75
C THR A 14 -6.05 11.11 10.24
N VAL A 15 -7.07 10.31 10.54
CA VAL A 15 -8.34 10.81 11.11
C VAL A 15 -8.10 11.50 12.46
N ALA A 16 -7.34 10.87 13.36
CA ALA A 16 -7.01 11.46 14.67
C ALA A 16 -6.29 12.81 14.52
N ASN A 17 -5.30 12.88 13.63
CA ASN A 17 -4.56 14.11 13.35
C ASN A 17 -5.49 15.20 12.78
N LYS A 18 -6.36 14.86 11.84
CA LYS A 18 -7.34 15.81 11.30
C LYS A 18 -8.31 16.32 12.37
N LEU A 19 -8.79 15.47 13.26
CA LEU A 19 -9.62 15.90 14.40
C LEU A 19 -8.89 16.93 15.26
N LEU A 20 -7.60 16.68 15.58
CA LEU A 20 -6.78 17.64 16.32
C LEU A 20 -6.61 18.97 15.58
N GLN A 21 -6.36 18.94 14.27
CA GLN A 21 -6.26 20.16 13.44
C GLN A 21 -7.55 20.99 13.46
N TYR A 22 -8.71 20.33 13.58
CA TYR A 22 -10.02 21.01 13.75
C TYR A 22 -10.36 21.34 15.21
N GLY A 23 -9.41 21.23 16.13
CA GLY A 23 -9.61 21.55 17.56
C GLY A 23 -10.44 20.51 18.31
N ILE A 24 -10.75 19.37 17.70
CA ILE A 24 -11.57 18.31 18.32
C ILE A 24 -10.66 17.38 19.12
N LYS A 25 -10.73 17.48 20.46
CA LYS A 25 -9.89 16.69 21.38
C LYS A 25 -10.65 15.51 22.03
N SER A 26 -11.96 15.40 21.82
CA SER A 26 -12.81 14.38 22.46
C SER A 26 -12.88 13.11 21.61
N PHE A 27 -11.75 12.45 21.41
CA PHE A 27 -11.68 11.16 20.73
C PHE A 27 -10.75 10.19 21.45
N LEU A 28 -10.89 8.90 21.10
CA LEU A 28 -10.03 7.80 21.54
C LEU A 28 -9.65 6.95 20.32
N VAL A 29 -8.39 6.57 20.26
CA VAL A 29 -7.90 5.58 19.29
C VAL A 29 -7.65 4.28 20.03
N LEU A 30 -8.24 3.19 19.56
CA LEU A 30 -7.98 1.83 20.06
C LEU A 30 -7.20 1.06 19.01
N GLU A 31 -6.08 0.48 19.44
CA GLU A 31 -5.25 -0.41 18.61
C GLU A 31 -5.20 -1.79 19.27
N ARG A 32 -5.29 -2.84 18.46
CA ARG A 32 -5.22 -4.22 18.95
C ARG A 32 -3.78 -4.66 19.22
N GLU A 33 -2.87 -4.20 18.38
CA GLU A 33 -1.45 -4.53 18.50
C GLU A 33 -0.79 -3.66 19.58
N SER A 34 0.38 -4.08 20.03
CA SER A 34 1.19 -3.32 21.03
C SER A 34 1.75 -2.00 20.48
N GLU A 35 1.76 -1.84 19.15
CA GLU A 35 2.34 -0.69 18.45
C GLU A 35 1.40 -0.14 17.39
N ALA A 36 1.43 1.19 17.22
CA ALA A 36 0.74 1.88 16.14
C ALA A 36 1.48 1.69 14.81
N GLY A 37 0.83 2.00 13.68
CA GLY A 37 1.39 1.98 12.34
C GLY A 37 0.74 0.97 11.40
N GLY A 38 0.09 -0.06 11.92
CA GLY A 38 -0.59 -1.08 11.10
C GLY A 38 0.37 -1.77 10.14
N LEU A 39 0.03 -1.86 8.87
CA LEU A 39 0.89 -2.48 7.84
C LEU A 39 2.11 -1.62 7.46
N CYS A 40 2.14 -0.33 7.83
CA CYS A 40 3.30 0.53 7.60
C CYS A 40 4.39 0.38 8.68
N ARG A 41 4.28 -0.61 9.54
CA ARG A 41 5.35 -0.96 10.49
C ARG A 41 6.44 -1.73 9.79
N SER A 42 7.65 -1.54 10.27
CA SER A 42 8.79 -2.41 9.94
C SER A 42 9.25 -3.15 11.19
N THR A 43 9.81 -4.30 11.02
CA THR A 43 10.53 -5.05 12.05
C THR A 43 12.00 -5.13 11.67
N GLU A 44 12.87 -5.38 12.63
CA GLU A 44 14.28 -5.55 12.35
C GLU A 44 14.60 -7.04 12.17
N VAL A 45 15.23 -7.38 11.06
CA VAL A 45 15.74 -8.72 10.75
C VAL A 45 17.19 -8.58 10.31
N ASP A 46 18.10 -9.22 11.02
CA ASP A 46 19.55 -9.19 10.73
C ASP A 46 20.11 -7.75 10.55
N ASN A 47 19.73 -6.84 11.45
CA ASN A 47 20.08 -5.41 11.44
C ASN A 47 19.58 -4.66 10.19
N SER A 48 18.55 -5.16 9.54
CA SER A 48 17.92 -4.50 8.40
C SER A 48 16.43 -4.31 8.65
N PRO A 49 15.84 -3.17 8.27
CA PRO A 49 14.41 -2.96 8.39
C PRO A 49 13.67 -3.86 7.39
N PHE A 50 12.65 -4.55 7.88
CA PHE A 50 11.79 -5.42 7.10
C PHE A 50 10.32 -4.99 7.28
N ASP A 51 9.69 -4.57 6.20
CA ASP A 51 8.32 -4.08 6.23
C ASP A 51 7.31 -5.22 6.46
N VAL A 52 6.42 -5.03 7.44
CA VAL A 52 5.39 -6.02 7.81
C VAL A 52 4.37 -6.22 6.69
N GLY A 53 4.02 -5.16 5.98
CA GLY A 53 2.99 -5.17 4.92
C GLY A 53 3.53 -5.14 3.49
N GLY A 54 4.82 -5.42 3.28
CA GLY A 54 5.51 -5.22 2.01
C GLY A 54 5.95 -3.77 1.81
N GLY A 55 6.83 -3.51 0.85
CA GLY A 55 7.39 -2.19 0.61
C GLY A 55 6.32 -1.12 0.38
N HIS A 56 6.38 -0.04 1.15
CA HIS A 56 5.45 1.07 1.07
C HIS A 56 6.10 2.25 0.35
N PHE A 57 5.44 2.69 -0.73
CA PHE A 57 5.91 3.79 -1.54
C PHE A 57 4.91 4.94 -1.52
N LEU A 58 5.41 6.16 -1.39
CA LEU A 58 4.60 7.35 -1.53
C LEU A 58 4.35 7.63 -3.02
N ASP A 59 3.08 7.70 -3.41
CA ASP A 59 2.70 8.07 -4.77
C ASP A 59 2.82 9.58 -4.98
N VAL A 60 3.85 10.00 -5.71
CA VAL A 60 4.13 11.41 -6.01
C VAL A 60 3.05 12.09 -6.87
N ARG A 61 2.13 11.34 -7.47
CA ARG A 61 1.03 11.88 -8.27
C ARG A 61 -0.09 12.52 -7.44
N ARG A 62 0.02 12.51 -6.11
CA ARG A 62 -0.98 13.08 -5.19
C ARG A 62 -0.41 14.21 -4.33
N PRO A 63 -0.25 15.43 -4.88
CA PRO A 63 0.44 16.54 -4.21
C PRO A 63 -0.10 16.86 -2.80
N LYS A 64 -1.42 16.85 -2.62
CA LYS A 64 -2.04 17.11 -1.31
C LYS A 64 -1.71 16.05 -0.25
N VAL A 65 -1.49 14.81 -0.67
CA VAL A 65 -1.07 13.72 0.23
C VAL A 65 0.40 13.90 0.59
N ASN A 66 1.23 14.23 -0.38
CA ASN A 66 2.65 14.48 -0.19
C ASN A 66 2.87 15.67 0.76
N GLU A 67 2.22 16.80 0.50
CA GLU A 67 2.24 17.98 1.38
C GLU A 67 1.84 17.62 2.83
N PHE A 68 0.80 16.82 3.01
CA PHE A 68 0.39 16.37 4.34
C PHE A 68 1.46 15.51 5.02
N LEU A 69 2.08 14.57 4.30
CA LEU A 69 3.09 13.67 4.84
C LEU A 69 4.42 14.40 5.13
N PHE A 70 4.82 15.34 4.29
CA PHE A 70 6.04 16.14 4.48
C PHE A 70 6.00 17.07 5.69
N ASN A 71 4.82 17.27 6.32
CA ASN A 71 4.74 17.91 7.64
C ASN A 71 5.24 17.01 8.79
N PHE A 72 5.34 15.69 8.57
CA PHE A 72 5.82 14.73 9.57
C PHE A 72 7.22 14.23 9.28
N MET A 73 7.52 14.03 8.01
CA MET A 73 8.83 13.63 7.51
C MET A 73 9.16 14.52 6.30
N PRO A 74 10.10 15.47 6.44
CA PRO A 74 10.48 16.42 5.39
C PRO A 74 10.88 15.74 4.08
N GLU A 75 10.72 16.41 2.95
CA GLU A 75 10.94 15.81 1.62
C GLU A 75 12.39 15.31 1.42
N ASP A 76 13.35 15.92 2.08
CA ASP A 76 14.76 15.55 2.04
C ASP A 76 15.11 14.27 2.81
N GLU A 77 14.17 13.77 3.63
CA GLU A 77 14.27 12.47 4.28
C GLU A 77 13.72 11.32 3.41
N TRP A 78 13.22 11.60 2.19
CA TRP A 78 12.65 10.62 1.27
C TRP A 78 13.58 10.35 0.10
N ASP A 79 13.86 9.07 -0.15
CA ASP A 79 14.54 8.65 -1.36
C ASP A 79 13.55 8.46 -2.51
N LYS A 80 13.99 8.74 -3.73
CA LYS A 80 13.21 8.54 -4.95
C LYS A 80 13.72 7.33 -5.71
N TYR A 81 12.83 6.38 -5.95
CA TYR A 81 13.14 5.16 -6.69
C TYR A 81 12.24 5.04 -7.92
N GLU A 82 12.84 4.57 -9.01
CA GLU A 82 12.07 4.04 -10.12
C GLU A 82 11.68 2.60 -9.78
N ARG A 83 10.37 2.32 -9.84
CA ARG A 83 9.84 1.01 -9.48
C ARG A 83 10.19 -0.03 -10.54
N ASP A 84 11.04 -0.99 -10.21
CA ASP A 84 11.26 -2.23 -10.97
C ASP A 84 10.62 -3.40 -10.21
N SER A 85 9.36 -3.69 -10.54
CA SER A 85 8.64 -4.81 -9.93
C SER A 85 8.44 -5.91 -10.96
N ARG A 86 8.73 -7.15 -10.55
CA ARG A 86 8.63 -8.33 -11.40
C ARG A 86 7.78 -9.39 -10.75
N ILE A 87 7.15 -10.23 -11.56
CA ILE A 87 6.29 -11.32 -11.14
C ILE A 87 6.81 -12.60 -11.77
N GLU A 88 6.90 -13.66 -10.99
CA GLU A 88 7.18 -14.99 -11.50
C GLU A 88 5.84 -15.67 -11.85
N VAL A 89 5.74 -16.13 -13.11
CA VAL A 89 4.58 -16.87 -13.63
C VAL A 89 5.10 -18.09 -14.38
N ASN A 90 4.76 -19.28 -13.92
CA ASN A 90 5.15 -20.55 -14.54
C ASN A 90 6.65 -20.64 -14.88
N GLY A 91 7.50 -20.19 -13.97
CA GLY A 91 8.97 -20.19 -14.14
C GLY A 91 9.52 -19.09 -15.05
N ASN A 92 8.67 -18.13 -15.50
CA ASN A 92 9.11 -16.96 -16.24
C ASN A 92 8.99 -15.72 -15.37
N ILE A 93 9.99 -14.86 -15.43
CA ILE A 93 9.95 -13.54 -14.76
C ILE A 93 9.47 -12.51 -15.76
N ILE A 94 8.38 -11.85 -15.44
CA ILE A 94 7.76 -10.82 -16.26
C ILE A 94 7.63 -9.51 -15.48
N ASN A 95 7.50 -8.39 -16.18
CA ASN A 95 7.35 -7.09 -15.55
C ASN A 95 5.95 -6.91 -14.95
N HIS A 96 5.87 -6.20 -13.83
CA HIS A 96 4.61 -5.77 -13.25
C HIS A 96 4.11 -4.46 -13.92
N PRO A 97 2.81 -4.26 -14.12
CA PRO A 97 1.73 -5.22 -13.88
C PRO A 97 1.61 -6.27 -14.99
N ILE A 98 1.13 -7.46 -14.61
CA ILE A 98 0.99 -8.59 -15.54
C ILE A 98 0.10 -8.25 -16.73
N GLU A 99 -0.96 -7.48 -16.50
CA GLU A 99 -1.96 -7.10 -17.52
C GLU A 99 -1.34 -6.30 -18.67
N ALA A 100 -0.32 -5.50 -18.38
CA ALA A 100 0.40 -4.71 -19.38
C ALA A 100 1.56 -5.49 -20.02
N ASN A 101 1.95 -6.63 -19.45
CA ASN A 101 3.16 -7.35 -19.82
C ASN A 101 2.91 -8.82 -20.19
N ILE A 102 1.67 -9.20 -20.51
CA ILE A 102 1.27 -10.55 -20.94
C ILE A 102 2.14 -11.04 -22.10
N TRP A 103 2.55 -10.16 -22.99
CA TRP A 103 3.39 -10.47 -24.14
C TRP A 103 4.77 -11.06 -23.78
N GLN A 104 5.22 -10.90 -22.53
CA GLN A 104 6.47 -11.49 -22.03
C GLN A 104 6.30 -12.96 -21.61
N MET A 105 5.06 -13.44 -21.47
CA MET A 105 4.76 -14.83 -21.15
C MET A 105 4.92 -15.73 -22.39
N LYS A 106 5.06 -17.02 -22.16
CA LYS A 106 4.95 -18.02 -23.25
C LYS A 106 3.54 -17.95 -23.88
N LEU A 107 3.43 -18.21 -25.17
CA LEU A 107 2.16 -18.09 -25.89
C LEU A 107 1.04 -18.92 -25.25
N GLU A 108 1.34 -20.09 -24.77
CA GLU A 108 0.39 -20.98 -24.09
C GLU A 108 -0.18 -20.33 -22.83
N ASP A 109 0.70 -19.76 -22.00
CA ASP A 109 0.32 -19.04 -20.77
C ASP A 109 -0.48 -17.77 -21.08
N GLN A 110 -0.14 -17.04 -22.17
CA GLN A 110 -0.91 -15.87 -22.61
C GLN A 110 -2.36 -16.24 -22.91
N VAL A 111 -2.56 -17.34 -23.67
CA VAL A 111 -3.89 -17.81 -24.05
C VAL A 111 -4.69 -18.22 -22.82
N GLU A 112 -4.09 -18.95 -21.89
CA GLU A 112 -4.75 -19.39 -20.66
C GLU A 112 -5.13 -18.19 -19.78
N TYR A 113 -4.23 -17.24 -19.61
CA TYR A 113 -4.47 -16.03 -18.82
C TYR A 113 -5.62 -15.19 -19.40
N LEU A 114 -5.64 -14.96 -20.71
CA LEU A 114 -6.71 -14.22 -21.38
C LEU A 114 -8.06 -14.95 -21.28
N LYS A 115 -8.09 -16.27 -21.40
CA LYS A 115 -9.30 -17.07 -21.16
C LYS A 115 -9.81 -16.91 -19.73
N SER A 116 -8.92 -16.96 -18.74
CA SER A 116 -9.29 -16.82 -17.32
C SER A 116 -9.91 -15.44 -17.01
N ILE A 117 -9.36 -14.37 -17.59
CA ILE A 117 -9.93 -13.03 -17.49
C ILE A 117 -11.33 -12.96 -18.11
N ALA A 118 -11.50 -13.54 -19.31
CA ALA A 118 -12.80 -13.55 -19.98
C ALA A 118 -13.86 -14.27 -19.13
N VAL A 119 -13.50 -15.43 -18.56
CA VAL A 119 -14.41 -16.19 -17.67
C VAL A 119 -14.71 -15.40 -16.39
N ALA A 120 -13.72 -14.77 -15.78
CA ALA A 120 -13.93 -13.93 -14.61
C ALA A 120 -14.87 -12.76 -14.91
N GLY A 121 -14.68 -12.09 -16.06
CA GLY A 121 -15.56 -11.01 -16.53
C GLY A 121 -17.02 -11.43 -16.69
N CYS A 122 -17.27 -12.65 -17.15
CA CYS A 122 -18.64 -13.20 -17.28
C CYS A 122 -19.33 -13.45 -15.93
N ASN A 123 -18.61 -13.48 -14.82
CA ASN A 123 -19.14 -13.73 -13.47
C ASN A 123 -19.33 -12.44 -12.65
N ILE A 124 -18.97 -11.27 -13.18
CA ILE A 124 -19.19 -9.99 -12.52
C ILE A 124 -20.68 -9.68 -12.56
N GLY A 125 -21.29 -9.61 -11.38
CA GLY A 125 -22.73 -9.26 -11.23
C GLY A 125 -23.69 -10.46 -11.07
N LYS A 126 -23.16 -11.65 -10.83
CA LYS A 126 -23.99 -12.82 -10.44
C LYS A 126 -24.00 -13.01 -8.92
#